data_d97eb3d3d8382d3dfa79f49f383e3b59
#
_entry.id   d97eb3d3d8382d3dfa79f49f383e3b59
#
_cell.length_a   1.000
_cell.length_b   1.000
_cell.length_c   1.000
_cell.angle_alpha   90.00
_cell.angle_beta   90.00
_cell.angle_gamma   90.00
#
_symmetry.space_group_name_H-M   'P 1'
#
loop_
_entity.id
_entity.type
_entity.pdbx_description
1 polymer ?
#
loop_
_entity_poly.entity_id
_entity_poly.type
_entity_poly.pdbx_seq_one_letter_code
_entity_poly.pdbx_strand_id
1 'polypeptide(L)'
;MQKLKVAASALLKDKLQVEREVVCLSNADFTEVSAVVIDIEDYRKGGLNKVNATALEIPVFLYLRDEDTTPEELVGHVVGVINDDLTDRRLFGRQIDEAAKRYEDKLLPPFFGALAQYVYKGKSQFDCPGHQGGAFFRRHPAGRAFYDFFGEELFRSDLCNADVAMGDLLIHEGAPLTAQKAAAKVFNADKTYFVLNGTSASNKVVLNAALTPGDLVLYDRNNHKSINHGALLQAGATPIYLETARNPFGFIGGIDEKCFDEEYLRSLVREKCPEKADAKRPFRLAVIQLGTYDGTIYNARQVVDKIGHLCDYILFDSAWVGYEQFIPMMRDCSPLLLELGPEDPGIFVTQSVHKQQAGFSQTSQIHKKDSHIKGQDRYIPHKVLNNAFMMHASTSPFYPLFASLDVNAKMQEGEAGRRLWADCVKTVVDARKLLLETCHYIKPFIPSKVRGSDWKSYPTDLIAQDLEFFKFVPGQKWHSFEGYGENQYFVDPCKFMLTTPGIDVETGEYENFGVPATILANYLRDNGIIPEKNDLNSILFLMTPAENKEKMDHLVSQIARFEKYLDDDAPLE
;
A
#
# COMPACT_ATOMS: atom_id res chain seq x y z
N MET A 1 -26.89 2.94 -0.32
CA MET A 1 -25.91 2.38 -1.29
C MET A 1 -26.66 1.52 -2.29
N GLN A 2 -26.15 1.42 -3.51
CA GLN A 2 -26.69 0.50 -4.51
C GLN A 2 -26.50 -0.94 -4.03
N LYS A 3 -27.54 -1.79 -4.15
CA LYS A 3 -27.43 -3.21 -3.83
C LYS A 3 -26.48 -3.87 -4.84
N LEU A 4 -25.59 -4.73 -4.37
CA LEU A 4 -24.77 -5.57 -5.25
C LEU A 4 -25.65 -6.62 -5.95
N LYS A 5 -25.09 -7.25 -6.98
CA LYS A 5 -25.78 -8.21 -7.85
C LYS A 5 -25.74 -9.64 -7.27
N VAL A 6 -26.58 -10.51 -7.80
CA VAL A 6 -26.52 -11.96 -7.60
C VAL A 6 -26.01 -12.59 -8.89
N ALA A 7 -24.89 -13.32 -8.83
CA ALA A 7 -24.43 -14.10 -9.98
C ALA A 7 -25.09 -15.49 -9.98
N ALA A 8 -25.59 -15.92 -11.12
CA ALA A 8 -26.25 -17.22 -11.24
C ALA A 8 -25.81 -17.97 -12.48
N SER A 9 -25.86 -19.31 -12.40
CA SER A 9 -25.76 -20.17 -13.58
C SER A 9 -26.78 -19.75 -14.64
N ALA A 10 -26.41 -19.86 -15.91
CA ALA A 10 -27.22 -19.34 -17.03
C ALA A 10 -28.67 -19.81 -16.99
N LEU A 11 -28.91 -21.07 -16.62
CA LEU A 11 -30.24 -21.66 -16.51
C LEU A 11 -31.11 -21.11 -15.37
N LEU A 12 -30.49 -20.42 -14.40
CA LEU A 12 -31.14 -19.91 -13.19
C LEU A 12 -31.43 -18.41 -13.26
N LYS A 13 -30.82 -17.70 -14.20
CA LYS A 13 -30.92 -16.25 -14.29
C LYS A 13 -32.36 -15.72 -14.22
N ASP A 14 -33.26 -16.33 -14.98
CA ASP A 14 -34.65 -15.89 -15.06
C ASP A 14 -35.58 -16.65 -14.07
N LYS A 15 -35.05 -17.61 -13.33
CA LYS A 15 -35.81 -18.40 -12.36
C LYS A 15 -35.77 -17.87 -10.93
N LEU A 16 -34.73 -17.12 -10.58
CA LEU A 16 -34.54 -16.61 -9.23
C LEU A 16 -35.47 -15.41 -8.97
N GLN A 17 -36.16 -15.44 -7.84
CA GLN A 17 -37.03 -14.36 -7.38
C GLN A 17 -36.34 -13.60 -6.24
N VAL A 18 -35.31 -12.83 -6.59
CA VAL A 18 -34.52 -11.99 -5.67
C VAL A 18 -34.80 -10.51 -5.92
N GLU A 19 -34.55 -9.67 -4.92
CA GLU A 19 -34.69 -8.21 -5.03
C GLU A 19 -33.52 -7.54 -5.78
N ARG A 20 -32.44 -8.27 -6.04
CA ARG A 20 -31.23 -7.80 -6.67
C ARG A 20 -31.21 -8.13 -8.17
N GLU A 21 -30.42 -7.37 -8.93
CA GLU A 21 -30.14 -7.71 -10.31
C GLU A 21 -29.42 -9.07 -10.37
N VAL A 22 -29.87 -9.95 -11.27
CA VAL A 22 -29.25 -11.25 -11.51
C VAL A 22 -28.41 -11.19 -12.77
N VAL A 23 -27.13 -11.53 -12.65
CA VAL A 23 -26.18 -11.59 -13.76
C VAL A 23 -25.74 -13.04 -14.02
N CYS A 24 -25.30 -13.32 -15.25
CA CYS A 24 -24.81 -14.65 -15.57
C CYS A 24 -23.42 -14.87 -14.94
N LEU A 25 -23.22 -16.01 -14.28
CA LEU A 25 -21.96 -16.36 -13.62
C LEU A 25 -20.74 -16.31 -14.55
N SER A 26 -20.90 -16.64 -15.83
CA SER A 26 -19.81 -16.64 -16.81
C SER A 26 -19.22 -15.25 -17.06
N ASN A 27 -20.02 -14.20 -16.89
CA ASN A 27 -19.68 -12.80 -17.20
C ASN A 27 -19.71 -11.91 -15.95
N ALA A 28 -19.81 -12.51 -14.76
CA ALA A 28 -19.92 -11.76 -13.52
C ALA A 28 -18.58 -11.12 -13.14
N ASP A 29 -18.62 -9.83 -12.85
CA ASP A 29 -17.57 -9.16 -12.07
C ASP A 29 -17.86 -9.40 -10.59
N PHE A 30 -17.05 -10.24 -9.95
CA PHE A 30 -17.25 -10.63 -8.56
C PHE A 30 -17.09 -9.47 -7.57
N THR A 31 -16.50 -8.33 -7.96
CA THR A 31 -16.47 -7.13 -7.13
C THR A 31 -17.83 -6.45 -7.02
N GLU A 32 -18.76 -6.76 -7.91
CA GLU A 32 -20.15 -6.27 -7.91
C GLU A 32 -21.15 -7.30 -7.40
N VAL A 33 -20.70 -8.48 -6.91
CA VAL A 33 -21.54 -9.61 -6.54
C VAL A 33 -21.59 -9.81 -5.03
N SER A 34 -22.79 -10.00 -4.49
CA SER A 34 -23.00 -10.26 -3.05
C SER A 34 -23.55 -11.65 -2.73
N ALA A 35 -23.95 -12.41 -3.73
CA ALA A 35 -24.27 -13.84 -3.59
C ALA A 35 -24.12 -14.56 -4.94
N VAL A 36 -23.83 -15.85 -4.89
CA VAL A 36 -23.69 -16.70 -6.07
C VAL A 36 -24.64 -17.90 -5.96
N VAL A 37 -25.32 -18.25 -7.06
CA VAL A 37 -26.15 -19.45 -7.16
C VAL A 37 -25.63 -20.28 -8.33
N ILE A 38 -25.07 -21.44 -8.05
CA ILE A 38 -24.51 -22.36 -9.05
C ILE A 38 -25.38 -23.63 -9.18
N ASP A 39 -25.60 -24.11 -10.40
CA ASP A 39 -26.14 -25.43 -10.61
C ASP A 39 -25.05 -26.50 -10.63
N ILE A 40 -25.47 -27.78 -10.64
CA ILE A 40 -24.55 -28.91 -10.58
C ILE A 40 -23.65 -28.99 -11.82
N GLU A 41 -24.09 -28.47 -12.95
CA GLU A 41 -23.33 -28.48 -14.20
C GLU A 41 -22.19 -27.45 -14.16
N ASP A 42 -22.50 -26.23 -13.76
CA ASP A 42 -21.45 -25.17 -13.55
C ASP A 42 -20.52 -25.55 -12.42
N TYR A 43 -21.01 -26.20 -11.37
CA TYR A 43 -20.14 -26.77 -10.32
C TYR A 43 -19.10 -27.72 -10.89
N ARG A 44 -19.56 -28.73 -11.68
CA ARG A 44 -18.65 -29.69 -12.32
C ARG A 44 -17.66 -29.04 -13.30
N LYS A 45 -18.00 -27.91 -13.88
CA LYS A 45 -17.14 -27.10 -14.76
C LYS A 45 -16.16 -26.19 -13.96
N GLY A 46 -16.14 -26.30 -12.64
CA GLY A 46 -15.27 -25.52 -11.76
C GLY A 46 -15.78 -24.13 -11.41
N GLY A 47 -17.08 -23.88 -11.49
CA GLY A 47 -17.70 -22.60 -11.14
C GLY A 47 -17.40 -22.17 -9.70
N LEU A 48 -17.45 -23.10 -8.74
CA LEU A 48 -17.08 -22.83 -7.35
C LEU A 48 -15.60 -22.42 -7.21
N ASN A 49 -14.70 -23.06 -7.95
CA ASN A 49 -13.28 -22.73 -7.91
C ASN A 49 -13.02 -21.31 -8.41
N LYS A 50 -13.78 -20.81 -9.40
CA LYS A 50 -13.68 -19.43 -9.88
C LYS A 50 -14.09 -18.44 -8.79
N VAL A 51 -15.17 -18.72 -8.05
CA VAL A 51 -15.60 -17.88 -6.93
C VAL A 51 -14.57 -17.88 -5.81
N ASN A 52 -14.13 -19.07 -5.37
CA ASN A 52 -13.14 -19.22 -4.31
C ASN A 52 -11.79 -18.59 -4.67
N ALA A 53 -11.44 -18.64 -5.96
CA ALA A 53 -10.22 -18.01 -6.47
C ALA A 53 -10.18 -16.48 -6.28
N THR A 54 -11.32 -15.82 -6.05
CA THR A 54 -11.37 -14.37 -5.74
C THR A 54 -10.95 -14.04 -4.31
N ALA A 55 -11.01 -15.01 -3.39
CA ALA A 55 -10.84 -14.84 -1.95
C ALA A 55 -11.81 -13.82 -1.29
N LEU A 56 -12.91 -13.46 -1.97
CA LEU A 56 -13.88 -12.45 -1.48
C LEU A 56 -14.90 -13.01 -0.49
N GLU A 57 -14.88 -14.32 -0.22
CA GLU A 57 -15.81 -15.00 0.71
C GLU A 57 -17.31 -14.77 0.39
N ILE A 58 -17.64 -14.66 -0.90
CA ILE A 58 -19.02 -14.44 -1.35
C ILE A 58 -19.86 -15.67 -1.00
N PRO A 59 -21.06 -15.53 -0.40
CA PRO A 59 -21.92 -16.66 -0.09
C PRO A 59 -22.38 -17.38 -1.37
N VAL A 60 -22.18 -18.70 -1.42
CA VAL A 60 -22.54 -19.55 -2.56
C VAL A 60 -23.69 -20.47 -2.17
N PHE A 61 -24.71 -20.55 -3.03
CA PHE A 61 -25.80 -21.51 -2.97
C PHE A 61 -25.67 -22.52 -4.10
N LEU A 62 -25.95 -23.79 -3.81
CA LEU A 62 -26.04 -24.84 -4.82
C LEU A 62 -27.49 -25.06 -5.19
N TYR A 63 -27.78 -25.07 -6.49
CA TYR A 63 -29.08 -25.44 -7.03
C TYR A 63 -29.06 -26.89 -7.56
N LEU A 64 -29.97 -27.73 -7.07
CA LEU A 64 -30.15 -29.12 -7.45
C LEU A 64 -31.49 -29.28 -8.14
N ARG A 65 -31.52 -30.13 -9.20
CA ARG A 65 -32.73 -30.66 -9.80
C ARG A 65 -33.08 -31.99 -9.13
N ASP A 66 -34.28 -32.50 -9.36
CA ASP A 66 -34.82 -33.72 -8.73
C ASP A 66 -33.92 -34.95 -8.83
N GLU A 67 -33.15 -35.07 -9.93
CA GLU A 67 -32.26 -36.19 -10.21
C GLU A 67 -30.82 -35.96 -9.66
N ASP A 68 -30.53 -34.77 -9.14
CA ASP A 68 -29.19 -34.42 -8.69
C ASP A 68 -28.96 -34.86 -7.23
N THR A 69 -27.76 -35.38 -6.95
CA THR A 69 -27.30 -35.66 -5.60
C THR A 69 -26.30 -34.60 -5.15
N THR A 70 -26.41 -34.15 -3.88
CA THR A 70 -25.43 -33.19 -3.30
C THR A 70 -24.07 -33.90 -3.21
N PRO A 71 -23.01 -33.37 -3.85
CA PRO A 71 -21.66 -33.90 -3.67
C PRO A 71 -21.21 -33.76 -2.20
N GLU A 72 -20.69 -34.84 -1.60
CA GLU A 72 -20.23 -34.85 -0.20
C GLU A 72 -19.14 -33.79 0.07
N GLU A 73 -18.34 -33.50 -0.95
CA GLU A 73 -17.26 -32.50 -0.92
C GLU A 73 -17.75 -31.04 -0.72
N LEU A 74 -19.06 -30.78 -0.92
CA LEU A 74 -19.64 -29.44 -0.82
C LEU A 74 -20.11 -29.07 0.60
N VAL A 75 -20.16 -30.02 1.50
CA VAL A 75 -20.57 -29.75 2.88
C VAL A 75 -19.54 -28.80 3.54
N GLY A 76 -20.00 -27.58 3.83
CA GLY A 76 -19.15 -26.52 4.40
C GLY A 76 -18.62 -25.49 3.39
N HIS A 77 -18.78 -25.71 2.08
CA HIS A 77 -18.36 -24.79 1.02
C HIS A 77 -19.51 -23.94 0.44
N VAL A 78 -20.75 -24.31 0.75
CA VAL A 78 -21.95 -23.56 0.34
C VAL A 78 -22.78 -23.19 1.57
N VAL A 79 -23.44 -22.03 1.51
CA VAL A 79 -24.28 -21.52 2.61
C VAL A 79 -25.69 -22.09 2.58
N GLY A 80 -26.09 -22.73 1.48
CA GLY A 80 -27.39 -23.38 1.34
C GLY A 80 -27.51 -24.19 0.04
N VAL A 81 -28.45 -25.10 0.06
CA VAL A 81 -28.83 -25.94 -1.11
C VAL A 81 -30.26 -25.59 -1.46
N ILE A 82 -30.51 -25.33 -2.73
CA ILE A 82 -31.82 -25.03 -3.31
C ILE A 82 -32.24 -26.24 -4.15
N ASN A 83 -33.40 -26.82 -3.86
CA ASN A 83 -33.93 -27.94 -4.62
C ASN A 83 -35.12 -27.48 -5.47
N ASP A 84 -35.21 -27.93 -6.77
CA ASP A 84 -36.23 -27.51 -7.74
C ASP A 84 -37.66 -27.93 -7.32
N ASP A 85 -37.79 -29.02 -6.55
CA ASP A 85 -39.05 -29.51 -6.00
C ASP A 85 -39.73 -28.61 -4.97
N LEU A 86 -39.00 -27.66 -4.43
CA LEU A 86 -39.52 -26.78 -3.41
C LEU A 86 -40.35 -25.67 -4.06
N THR A 87 -41.61 -25.74 -3.84
CA THR A 87 -42.68 -24.92 -4.44
C THR A 87 -42.61 -23.43 -4.09
N ASP A 88 -41.82 -23.00 -3.10
CA ASP A 88 -41.73 -21.58 -2.71
C ASP A 88 -40.42 -20.93 -3.16
N ARG A 89 -40.36 -20.55 -4.45
CA ARG A 89 -39.24 -19.77 -5.02
C ARG A 89 -39.02 -18.43 -4.31
N ARG A 90 -40.05 -17.86 -3.66
CA ARG A 90 -39.95 -16.63 -2.90
C ARG A 90 -39.18 -16.82 -1.58
N LEU A 91 -39.28 -17.99 -0.98
CA LEU A 91 -38.53 -18.32 0.24
C LEU A 91 -37.04 -18.36 -0.06
N PHE A 92 -36.65 -19.03 -1.15
CA PHE A 92 -35.23 -19.08 -1.57
C PHE A 92 -34.70 -17.71 -1.99
N GLY A 93 -35.50 -16.94 -2.74
CA GLY A 93 -35.13 -15.56 -3.06
C GLY A 93 -34.81 -14.74 -1.82
N ARG A 94 -35.65 -14.84 -0.78
CA ARG A 94 -35.40 -14.16 0.52
C ARG A 94 -34.13 -14.67 1.20
N GLN A 95 -33.87 -15.96 1.21
CA GLN A 95 -32.64 -16.53 1.82
C GLN A 95 -31.38 -16.03 1.12
N ILE A 96 -31.39 -15.97 -0.23
CA ILE A 96 -30.31 -15.41 -1.03
C ILE A 96 -30.12 -13.92 -0.72
N ASP A 97 -31.23 -13.15 -0.71
CA ASP A 97 -31.18 -11.71 -0.41
C ASP A 97 -30.70 -11.41 1.02
N GLU A 98 -31.07 -12.24 2.01
CA GLU A 98 -30.56 -12.12 3.38
C GLU A 98 -29.05 -12.46 3.48
N ALA A 99 -28.59 -13.49 2.78
CA ALA A 99 -27.18 -13.83 2.75
C ALA A 99 -26.35 -12.75 2.06
N ALA A 100 -26.84 -12.24 0.93
CA ALA A 100 -26.26 -11.12 0.21
C ALA A 100 -26.19 -9.85 1.10
N LYS A 101 -27.26 -9.54 1.81
CA LYS A 101 -27.28 -8.41 2.75
C LYS A 101 -26.27 -8.59 3.88
N ARG A 102 -26.20 -9.76 4.50
CA ARG A 102 -25.19 -10.03 5.55
C ARG A 102 -23.76 -9.90 5.03
N TYR A 103 -23.52 -10.29 3.79
CA TYR A 103 -22.23 -10.10 3.13
C TYR A 103 -21.94 -8.60 2.93
N GLU A 104 -22.87 -7.84 2.33
CA GLU A 104 -22.76 -6.39 2.12
C GLU A 104 -22.52 -5.63 3.43
N ASP A 105 -23.20 -6.02 4.51
CA ASP A 105 -23.02 -5.42 5.84
C ASP A 105 -21.60 -5.62 6.39
N LYS A 106 -20.92 -6.73 6.02
CA LYS A 106 -19.53 -6.99 6.40
C LYS A 106 -18.50 -6.27 5.54
N LEU A 107 -18.86 -5.84 4.33
CA LEU A 107 -17.96 -5.12 3.43
C LEU A 107 -17.67 -3.69 3.91
N LEU A 108 -18.61 -3.10 4.64
CA LEU A 108 -18.47 -1.72 5.12
C LEU A 108 -17.52 -1.64 6.32
N PRO A 109 -16.40 -0.94 6.18
CA PRO A 109 -15.53 -0.71 7.32
C PRO A 109 -16.17 0.25 8.33
N PRO A 110 -15.69 0.26 9.59
CA PRO A 110 -16.42 0.88 10.70
C PRO A 110 -16.75 2.36 10.54
N PHE A 111 -15.78 3.18 10.09
CA PHE A 111 -16.00 4.61 9.95
C PHE A 111 -16.80 4.94 8.69
N PHE A 112 -16.42 4.37 7.55
CA PHE A 112 -17.15 4.61 6.29
C PHE A 112 -18.60 4.12 6.37
N GLY A 113 -18.83 2.97 7.00
CA GLY A 113 -20.18 2.46 7.24
C GLY A 113 -21.02 3.41 8.10
N ALA A 114 -20.44 3.94 9.19
CA ALA A 114 -21.11 4.93 10.03
C ALA A 114 -21.37 6.25 9.29
N LEU A 115 -20.41 6.74 8.52
CA LEU A 115 -20.53 7.94 7.70
C LEU A 115 -21.65 7.81 6.66
N ALA A 116 -21.67 6.72 5.90
CA ALA A 116 -22.71 6.45 4.92
C ALA A 116 -24.10 6.41 5.56
N GLN A 117 -24.26 5.71 6.68
CA GLN A 117 -25.53 5.67 7.41
C GLN A 117 -25.96 7.05 7.93
N TYR A 118 -25.00 7.86 8.40
CA TYR A 118 -25.27 9.21 8.86
C TYR A 118 -25.79 10.10 7.72
N VAL A 119 -25.12 10.07 6.58
CA VAL A 119 -25.49 10.82 5.38
C VAL A 119 -26.90 10.45 4.89
N TYR A 120 -27.23 9.16 4.85
CA TYR A 120 -28.56 8.71 4.41
C TYR A 120 -29.70 9.04 5.37
N LYS A 121 -29.42 9.32 6.66
CA LYS A 121 -30.46 9.76 7.61
C LYS A 121 -30.99 11.17 7.36
N GLY A 122 -30.31 11.97 6.53
CA GLY A 122 -30.83 13.23 6.02
C GLY A 122 -31.05 14.31 7.08
N LYS A 123 -30.08 14.55 7.95
CA LYS A 123 -30.14 15.62 8.97
C LYS A 123 -30.01 17.00 8.33
N SER A 124 -30.74 18.00 8.88
CA SER A 124 -30.55 19.41 8.56
C SER A 124 -29.34 19.95 9.28
N GLN A 125 -28.37 20.45 8.52
CA GLN A 125 -27.11 20.97 9.04
C GLN A 125 -27.20 22.47 9.32
N PHE A 126 -26.78 22.89 10.51
CA PHE A 126 -26.57 24.28 10.93
C PHE A 126 -25.17 24.49 11.50
N ASP A 127 -24.31 23.49 11.35
CA ASP A 127 -22.92 23.44 11.77
C ASP A 127 -21.98 23.67 10.60
N CYS A 128 -20.68 23.62 10.84
CA CYS A 128 -19.66 23.57 9.77
C CYS A 128 -19.59 22.16 9.15
N PRO A 129 -19.16 22.03 7.87
CA PRO A 129 -18.68 23.09 6.96
C PRO A 129 -19.82 23.98 6.41
N GLY A 130 -19.50 25.26 6.17
CA GLY A 130 -20.47 26.27 5.79
C GLY A 130 -21.18 26.03 4.44
N HIS A 131 -20.72 25.08 3.62
CA HIS A 131 -21.42 24.68 2.40
C HIS A 131 -22.67 23.82 2.67
N GLN A 132 -22.83 23.29 3.90
CA GLN A 132 -24.01 22.56 4.36
C GLN A 132 -24.50 21.49 3.37
N GLY A 133 -23.72 20.43 3.21
CA GLY A 133 -24.01 19.35 2.25
C GLY A 133 -24.03 19.81 0.78
N GLY A 134 -23.31 20.88 0.46
CA GLY A 134 -23.23 21.43 -0.89
C GLY A 134 -24.34 22.43 -1.25
N ALA A 135 -25.27 22.72 -0.32
CA ALA A 135 -26.39 23.64 -0.57
C ALA A 135 -25.90 25.04 -0.98
N PHE A 136 -24.82 25.53 -0.38
CA PHE A 136 -24.26 26.84 -0.71
C PHE A 136 -23.68 26.88 -2.12
N PHE A 137 -22.96 25.84 -2.57
CA PHE A 137 -22.42 25.78 -3.92
C PHE A 137 -23.52 25.89 -4.99
N ARG A 138 -24.67 25.27 -4.76
CA ARG A 138 -25.81 25.31 -5.70
C ARG A 138 -26.49 26.69 -5.84
N ARG A 139 -26.09 27.68 -5.04
CA ARG A 139 -26.64 29.06 -5.10
C ARG A 139 -25.97 29.95 -6.15
N HIS A 140 -24.91 29.48 -6.80
CA HIS A 140 -24.17 30.24 -7.80
C HIS A 140 -23.76 29.32 -8.98
N PRO A 141 -23.81 29.79 -10.25
CA PRO A 141 -23.48 28.94 -11.40
C PRO A 141 -22.10 28.26 -11.33
N ALA A 142 -21.04 28.96 -10.89
CA ALA A 142 -19.72 28.36 -10.70
C ALA A 142 -19.72 27.28 -9.62
N GLY A 143 -20.43 27.51 -8.52
CA GLY A 143 -20.61 26.52 -7.47
C GLY A 143 -21.44 25.32 -7.93
N ARG A 144 -22.44 25.55 -8.78
CA ARG A 144 -23.24 24.48 -9.37
C ARG A 144 -22.39 23.54 -10.24
N ALA A 145 -21.55 24.10 -11.10
CA ALA A 145 -20.63 23.30 -11.91
C ALA A 145 -19.68 22.46 -11.05
N PHE A 146 -19.16 23.04 -9.97
CA PHE A 146 -18.30 22.33 -9.01
C PHE A 146 -19.05 21.20 -8.30
N TYR A 147 -20.28 21.46 -7.83
CA TYR A 147 -21.11 20.46 -7.19
C TYR A 147 -21.47 19.29 -8.11
N ASP A 148 -21.87 19.60 -9.37
CA ASP A 148 -22.25 18.58 -10.34
C ASP A 148 -21.05 17.71 -10.76
N PHE A 149 -19.84 18.29 -10.78
CA PHE A 149 -18.60 17.57 -11.11
C PHE A 149 -18.23 16.55 -10.03
N PHE A 150 -18.29 16.92 -8.73
CA PHE A 150 -17.89 16.03 -7.64
C PHE A 150 -19.02 15.12 -7.14
N GLY A 151 -20.25 15.44 -7.40
CA GLY A 151 -21.41 14.68 -6.98
C GLY A 151 -21.86 14.96 -5.53
N GLU A 152 -23.13 14.75 -5.27
CA GLU A 152 -23.80 15.09 -4.02
C GLU A 152 -23.16 14.45 -2.79
N GLU A 153 -22.79 13.17 -2.88
CA GLU A 153 -22.34 12.39 -1.73
C GLU A 153 -21.02 12.88 -1.15
N LEU A 154 -20.14 13.45 -1.98
CA LEU A 154 -18.90 14.07 -1.49
C LEU A 154 -19.20 15.22 -0.53
N PHE A 155 -20.12 16.12 -0.91
CA PHE A 155 -20.47 17.29 -0.08
C PHE A 155 -21.27 16.91 1.16
N ARG A 156 -22.13 15.88 1.07
CA ARG A 156 -22.89 15.38 2.20
C ARG A 156 -22.04 14.62 3.21
N SER A 157 -20.92 14.03 2.77
CA SER A 157 -19.96 13.32 3.61
C SER A 157 -18.86 14.22 4.19
N ASP A 158 -18.76 15.46 3.72
CA ASP A 158 -17.86 16.46 4.31
C ASP A 158 -18.50 17.04 5.58
N LEU A 159 -18.26 16.37 6.68
CA LEU A 159 -18.72 16.72 8.03
C LEU A 159 -17.51 17.17 8.84
N CYS A 160 -17.75 17.95 9.88
CA CYS A 160 -16.71 18.21 10.89
C CYS A 160 -17.04 17.49 12.20
N ASN A 161 -16.16 17.62 13.20
CA ASN A 161 -16.31 16.99 14.53
C ASN A 161 -17.52 17.51 15.37
N ALA A 162 -18.47 18.24 14.78
CA ALA A 162 -19.54 18.88 15.52
C ALA A 162 -20.61 17.89 16.01
N ASP A 163 -20.89 16.81 15.28
CA ASP A 163 -21.87 15.81 15.70
C ASP A 163 -21.22 14.64 16.43
N VAL A 164 -21.51 14.53 17.73
CA VAL A 164 -21.04 13.45 18.61
C VAL A 164 -21.41 12.04 18.11
N ALA A 165 -22.42 11.91 17.24
CA ALA A 165 -22.80 10.63 16.66
C ALA A 165 -21.71 10.01 15.78
N MET A 166 -20.82 10.83 15.23
CA MET A 166 -19.67 10.36 14.43
C MET A 166 -18.42 10.08 15.27
N GLY A 167 -18.43 10.39 16.57
CA GLY A 167 -17.25 10.31 17.42
C GLY A 167 -16.31 11.49 17.22
N ASP A 168 -15.09 11.37 17.71
CA ASP A 168 -14.08 12.42 17.64
C ASP A 168 -12.74 11.89 17.10
N LEU A 169 -12.25 12.53 16.02
CA LEU A 169 -11.00 12.14 15.36
C LEU A 169 -9.75 12.59 16.14
N LEU A 170 -9.84 13.67 16.94
CA LEU A 170 -8.68 14.23 17.65
C LEU A 170 -8.35 13.46 18.92
N ILE A 171 -9.39 12.99 19.62
CA ILE A 171 -9.24 12.19 20.84
C ILE A 171 -9.46 10.70 20.60
N HIS A 172 -9.70 10.33 19.35
CA HIS A 172 -9.87 8.94 18.90
C HIS A 172 -10.99 8.21 19.64
N GLU A 173 -12.21 8.72 19.53
CA GLU A 173 -13.42 8.11 20.11
C GLU A 173 -14.44 7.72 19.03
N GLY A 174 -15.36 6.80 19.38
CA GLY A 174 -16.46 6.38 18.51
C GLY A 174 -16.01 5.63 17.25
N ALA A 175 -16.61 5.92 16.11
CA ALA A 175 -16.33 5.28 14.83
C ALA A 175 -14.85 5.45 14.38
N PRO A 176 -14.20 6.61 14.55
CA PRO A 176 -12.77 6.78 14.29
C PRO A 176 -11.88 5.81 15.07
N LEU A 177 -12.13 5.63 16.35
CA LEU A 177 -11.38 4.67 17.18
C LEU A 177 -11.57 3.24 16.68
N THR A 178 -12.81 2.87 16.32
CA THR A 178 -13.12 1.53 15.83
C THR A 178 -12.41 1.24 14.50
N ALA A 179 -12.39 2.20 13.58
CA ALA A 179 -11.67 2.12 12.32
C ALA A 179 -10.16 1.95 12.54
N GLN A 180 -9.56 2.76 13.40
CA GLN A 180 -8.12 2.69 13.69
C GLN A 180 -7.72 1.38 14.40
N LYS A 181 -8.61 0.80 15.24
CA LYS A 181 -8.40 -0.54 15.82
C LYS A 181 -8.49 -1.64 14.76
N ALA A 182 -9.43 -1.54 13.82
CA ALA A 182 -9.54 -2.47 12.70
C ALA A 182 -8.29 -2.40 11.81
N ALA A 183 -7.85 -1.19 11.45
CA ALA A 183 -6.61 -0.98 10.71
C ALA A 183 -5.39 -1.53 11.45
N ALA A 184 -5.26 -1.29 12.76
CA ALA A 184 -4.15 -1.81 13.56
C ALA A 184 -4.07 -3.34 13.48
N LYS A 185 -5.21 -4.03 13.52
CA LYS A 185 -5.28 -5.49 13.35
C LYS A 185 -4.81 -5.93 11.96
N VAL A 186 -5.27 -5.27 10.90
CA VAL A 186 -4.91 -5.58 9.52
C VAL A 186 -3.42 -5.38 9.28
N PHE A 187 -2.87 -4.28 9.79
CA PHE A 187 -1.45 -3.91 9.63
C PHE A 187 -0.53 -4.52 10.71
N ASN A 188 -1.02 -5.42 11.55
CA ASN A 188 -0.24 -6.10 12.58
C ASN A 188 0.47 -5.14 13.56
N ALA A 189 -0.17 -4.03 13.87
CA ALA A 189 0.29 -3.02 14.81
C ALA A 189 -0.45 -3.09 16.15
N ASP A 190 0.15 -2.58 17.23
CA ASP A 190 -0.54 -2.42 18.51
C ASP A 190 -1.56 -1.27 18.47
N LYS A 191 -1.21 -0.21 17.74
CA LYS A 191 -2.09 0.95 17.47
C LYS A 191 -1.82 1.54 16.09
N THR A 192 -2.89 2.07 15.49
CA THR A 192 -2.83 2.84 14.26
C THR A 192 -3.52 4.18 14.47
N TYR A 193 -2.93 5.25 13.90
CA TYR A 193 -3.48 6.60 13.88
C TYR A 193 -3.62 7.05 12.44
N PHE A 194 -4.81 7.44 12.04
CA PHE A 194 -5.05 8.02 10.72
C PHE A 194 -4.70 9.51 10.71
N VAL A 195 -3.91 9.93 9.73
CA VAL A 195 -3.39 11.29 9.60
C VAL A 195 -3.78 11.84 8.24
N LEU A 196 -4.42 13.02 8.22
CA LEU A 196 -4.98 13.60 7.00
C LEU A 196 -4.10 14.69 6.35
N ASN A 197 -2.88 14.88 6.86
CA ASN A 197 -1.94 15.90 6.38
C ASN A 197 -0.63 15.28 5.83
N GLY A 198 -0.73 14.06 5.28
CA GLY A 198 0.38 13.33 4.67
C GLY A 198 1.40 12.81 5.67
N THR A 199 2.32 11.97 5.20
CA THR A 199 3.41 11.45 6.02
C THR A 199 4.33 12.58 6.55
N SER A 200 4.32 13.74 5.92
CA SER A 200 5.01 14.92 6.47
C SER A 200 4.51 15.31 7.86
N ALA A 201 3.20 15.19 8.12
CA ALA A 201 2.63 15.39 9.45
C ALA A 201 2.85 14.14 10.33
N SER A 202 2.65 12.93 9.80
CA SER A 202 2.89 11.69 10.56
C SER A 202 4.30 11.62 11.14
N ASN A 203 5.31 11.95 10.34
CA ASN A 203 6.70 12.00 10.79
C ASN A 203 6.89 13.01 11.93
N LYS A 204 6.37 14.23 11.78
CA LYS A 204 6.48 15.25 12.84
C LYS A 204 5.78 14.82 14.13
N VAL A 205 4.62 14.16 14.04
CA VAL A 205 3.93 13.62 15.21
C VAL A 205 4.81 12.63 15.97
N VAL A 206 5.40 11.65 15.27
CA VAL A 206 6.29 10.67 15.90
C VAL A 206 7.53 11.34 16.50
N LEU A 207 8.16 12.23 15.74
CA LEU A 207 9.38 12.91 16.17
C LEU A 207 9.15 13.80 17.39
N ASN A 208 8.05 14.57 17.42
CA ASN A 208 7.71 15.41 18.55
C ASN A 208 7.21 14.62 19.78
N ALA A 209 6.71 13.41 19.59
CA ALA A 209 6.38 12.51 20.69
C ALA A 209 7.62 11.80 21.27
N ALA A 210 8.62 11.52 20.45
CA ALA A 210 9.76 10.69 20.81
C ALA A 210 10.98 11.49 21.30
N LEU A 211 11.22 12.68 20.73
CA LEU A 211 12.47 13.43 20.88
C LEU A 211 12.29 14.70 21.71
N THR A 212 13.34 15.02 22.46
CA THR A 212 13.50 16.27 23.23
C THR A 212 14.92 16.83 23.02
N PRO A 213 15.18 18.10 23.36
CA PRO A 213 16.52 18.66 23.29
C PRO A 213 17.54 17.80 24.07
N GLY A 214 18.68 17.52 23.44
CA GLY A 214 19.74 16.68 24.00
C GLY A 214 19.62 15.18 23.65
N ASP A 215 18.52 14.72 23.03
CA ASP A 215 18.44 13.36 22.52
C ASP A 215 19.31 13.18 21.27
N LEU A 216 19.92 11.99 21.13
CA LEU A 216 20.59 11.60 19.90
C LEU A 216 19.61 10.86 18.98
N VAL A 217 19.65 11.18 17.70
CA VAL A 217 18.88 10.53 16.66
C VAL A 217 19.80 10.00 15.55
N LEU A 218 19.72 8.70 15.27
CA LEU A 218 20.31 8.12 14.06
C LEU A 218 19.52 8.58 12.84
N TYR A 219 20.23 9.02 11.81
CA TYR A 219 19.63 9.81 10.76
C TYR A 219 20.03 9.32 9.37
N ASP A 220 19.16 8.56 8.71
CA ASP A 220 19.34 8.18 7.31
C ASP A 220 19.39 9.44 6.42
N ARG A 221 20.43 9.61 5.63
CA ARG A 221 20.59 10.78 4.76
C ARG A 221 19.55 10.89 3.66
N ASN A 222 18.86 9.82 3.34
CA ASN A 222 17.74 9.83 2.38
C ASN A 222 16.43 10.32 2.99
N ASN A 223 16.39 10.64 4.27
CA ASN A 223 15.19 11.06 4.96
C ASN A 223 14.52 12.28 4.31
N HIS A 224 13.20 12.24 4.29
CA HIS A 224 12.38 13.34 3.81
C HIS A 224 12.56 14.60 4.69
N LYS A 225 12.40 15.79 4.09
CA LYS A 225 12.53 17.09 4.79
C LYS A 225 11.71 17.21 6.08
N SER A 226 10.57 16.49 6.19
CA SER A 226 9.75 16.51 7.42
C SER A 226 10.50 15.95 8.63
N ILE A 227 11.46 15.04 8.42
CA ILE A 227 12.31 14.50 9.49
C ILE A 227 13.24 15.59 10.01
N ASN A 228 13.90 16.35 9.11
CA ASN A 228 14.71 17.51 9.52
C ASN A 228 13.88 18.50 10.35
N HIS A 229 12.68 18.84 9.87
CA HIS A 229 11.82 19.79 10.56
C HIS A 229 11.37 19.26 11.93
N GLY A 230 10.96 18.01 12.02
CA GLY A 230 10.45 17.42 13.26
C GLY A 230 11.55 17.14 14.28
N ALA A 231 12.62 16.47 13.86
CA ALA A 231 13.68 16.04 14.77
C ALA A 231 14.63 17.17 15.19
N LEU A 232 15.09 17.95 14.21
CA LEU A 232 16.17 18.92 14.46
C LEU A 232 15.61 20.30 14.82
N LEU A 233 14.66 20.83 14.05
CA LEU A 233 14.16 22.19 14.27
C LEU A 233 13.10 22.26 15.38
N GLN A 234 12.16 21.31 15.43
CA GLN A 234 11.10 21.33 16.44
C GLN A 234 11.50 20.65 17.74
N ALA A 235 12.09 19.46 17.69
CA ALA A 235 12.48 18.72 18.89
C ALA A 235 13.87 19.07 19.43
N GLY A 236 14.74 19.69 18.63
CA GLY A 236 16.09 20.08 19.07
C GLY A 236 17.02 18.90 19.31
N ALA A 237 16.79 17.75 18.67
CA ALA A 237 17.65 16.57 18.80
C ALA A 237 18.95 16.74 18.02
N THR A 238 19.99 16.00 18.43
CA THR A 238 21.30 15.98 17.78
C THR A 238 21.41 14.80 16.82
N PRO A 239 21.64 15.01 15.51
CA PRO A 239 21.71 13.93 14.54
C PRO A 239 23.09 13.26 14.51
N ILE A 240 23.09 11.93 14.36
CA ILE A 240 24.21 11.12 13.91
C ILE A 240 23.83 10.60 12.51
N TYR A 241 24.49 11.09 11.48
CA TYR A 241 24.16 10.78 10.09
C TYR A 241 24.70 9.42 9.67
N LEU A 242 23.84 8.63 8.99
CA LEU A 242 24.20 7.37 8.35
C LEU A 242 24.45 7.65 6.86
N GLU A 243 25.62 7.26 6.38
CA GLU A 243 26.00 7.47 4.97
C GLU A 243 25.19 6.54 4.05
N THR A 244 24.81 7.03 2.88
CA THR A 244 24.00 6.32 1.90
C THR A 244 24.68 6.30 0.55
N ALA A 245 24.52 5.19 -0.18
CA ALA A 245 25.09 4.98 -1.50
C ALA A 245 24.28 5.68 -2.60
N ARG A 246 24.96 6.02 -3.69
CA ARG A 246 24.41 6.32 -5.00
C ARG A 246 25.18 5.56 -6.05
N ASN A 247 24.52 5.14 -7.10
CA ASN A 247 25.14 4.44 -8.21
C ASN A 247 25.37 5.37 -9.41
N PRO A 248 26.07 4.93 -10.47
CA PRO A 248 26.31 5.73 -11.68
C PRO A 248 25.01 6.18 -12.38
N PHE A 249 23.91 5.43 -12.25
CA PHE A 249 22.58 5.81 -12.78
C PHE A 249 21.94 6.98 -12.02
N GLY A 250 22.53 7.41 -10.89
CA GLY A 250 21.97 8.45 -10.02
C GLY A 250 20.92 7.94 -9.05
N PHE A 251 20.69 6.63 -8.96
CA PHE A 251 19.68 6.06 -8.05
C PHE A 251 20.07 6.24 -6.60
N ILE A 252 19.04 6.47 -5.79
CA ILE A 252 19.14 6.56 -4.34
C ILE A 252 19.23 5.14 -3.79
N GLY A 253 20.41 4.79 -3.28
CA GLY A 253 20.66 3.53 -2.58
C GLY A 253 20.36 3.60 -1.09
N GLY A 254 20.66 2.50 -0.41
CA GLY A 254 20.53 2.37 1.03
C GLY A 254 21.75 2.83 1.81
N ILE A 255 21.70 2.66 3.12
CA ILE A 255 22.77 2.96 4.07
C ILE A 255 23.95 2.00 3.87
N ASP A 256 25.18 2.50 3.92
CA ASP A 256 26.39 1.68 3.90
C ASP A 256 26.41 0.70 5.06
N GLU A 257 26.84 -0.55 4.81
CA GLU A 257 26.89 -1.59 5.85
C GLU A 257 27.74 -1.19 7.06
N LYS A 258 28.85 -0.46 6.86
CA LYS A 258 29.69 0.05 7.96
C LYS A 258 28.90 0.89 8.96
N CYS A 259 27.83 1.57 8.53
CA CYS A 259 27.00 2.40 9.39
C CYS A 259 26.06 1.59 10.31
N PHE A 260 26.03 0.26 10.17
CA PHE A 260 25.35 -0.64 11.09
C PHE A 260 26.32 -1.36 12.04
N ASP A 261 27.60 -1.00 12.03
CA ASP A 261 28.60 -1.47 12.98
C ASP A 261 28.50 -0.68 14.29
N GLU A 262 28.36 -1.39 15.42
CA GLU A 262 28.19 -0.77 16.74
C GLU A 262 29.38 0.09 17.14
N GLU A 263 30.63 -0.38 16.94
CA GLU A 263 31.83 0.37 17.33
C GLU A 263 31.97 1.64 16.50
N TYR A 264 31.66 1.57 15.20
CA TYR A 264 31.59 2.74 14.35
C TYR A 264 30.57 3.76 14.86
N LEU A 265 29.35 3.32 15.18
CA LEU A 265 28.30 4.21 15.71
C LEU A 265 28.69 4.82 17.05
N ARG A 266 29.27 4.03 17.96
CA ARG A 266 29.77 4.53 19.24
C ARG A 266 30.92 5.51 19.07
N SER A 267 31.77 5.36 18.05
CA SER A 267 32.82 6.33 17.74
C SER A 267 32.23 7.69 17.34
N LEU A 268 31.15 7.70 16.55
CA LEU A 268 30.43 8.94 16.19
C LEU A 268 29.74 9.58 17.41
N VAL A 269 29.22 8.77 18.33
CA VAL A 269 28.65 9.26 19.59
C VAL A 269 29.74 9.90 20.46
N ARG A 270 30.92 9.29 20.59
CA ARG A 270 32.06 9.84 21.34
C ARG A 270 32.48 11.23 20.80
N GLU A 271 32.40 11.42 19.50
CA GLU A 271 32.72 12.70 18.85
C GLU A 271 31.67 13.78 19.15
N LYS A 272 30.37 13.42 19.11
CA LYS A 272 29.26 14.39 19.18
C LYS A 272 28.72 14.62 20.60
N CYS A 273 28.68 13.56 21.42
CA CYS A 273 28.05 13.53 22.74
C CYS A 273 28.76 12.49 23.62
N PRO A 274 30.01 12.77 24.08
CA PRO A 274 30.87 11.81 24.80
C PRO A 274 30.19 11.19 26.02
N GLU A 275 29.34 11.95 26.71
CA GLU A 275 28.62 11.50 27.91
C GLU A 275 27.61 10.37 27.64
N LYS A 276 27.20 10.18 26.38
CA LYS A 276 26.29 9.09 25.97
C LYS A 276 26.99 7.89 25.33
N ALA A 277 28.29 7.96 25.11
CA ALA A 277 29.04 6.94 24.36
C ALA A 277 28.94 5.54 24.98
N ASP A 278 28.92 5.46 26.32
CA ASP A 278 28.86 4.20 27.08
C ASP A 278 27.43 3.84 27.52
N ALA A 279 26.43 4.63 27.12
CA ALA A 279 25.04 4.30 27.41
C ALA A 279 24.62 3.00 26.70
N LYS A 280 23.80 2.16 27.39
CA LYS A 280 23.26 0.94 26.78
C LYS A 280 22.55 1.24 25.47
N ARG A 281 21.73 2.32 25.45
CA ARG A 281 21.02 2.82 24.29
C ARG A 281 21.31 4.30 24.13
N PRO A 282 22.37 4.66 23.38
CA PRO A 282 22.72 6.07 23.20
C PRO A 282 21.68 6.84 22.36
N PHE A 283 20.93 6.14 21.50
CA PHE A 283 19.98 6.75 20.59
C PHE A 283 18.55 6.64 21.11
N ARG A 284 17.89 7.78 21.28
CA ARG A 284 16.47 7.82 21.60
C ARG A 284 15.63 7.30 20.44
N LEU A 285 16.04 7.61 19.21
CA LEU A 285 15.35 7.23 17.98
C LEU A 285 16.35 6.99 16.85
N ALA A 286 16.14 5.95 16.05
CA ALA A 286 16.68 5.85 14.71
C ALA A 286 15.58 6.15 13.70
N VAL A 287 15.87 6.91 12.64
CA VAL A 287 14.94 7.16 11.55
C VAL A 287 15.52 6.55 10.27
N ILE A 288 14.87 5.53 9.78
CA ILE A 288 15.28 4.73 8.62
C ILE A 288 14.23 4.85 7.53
N GLN A 289 14.62 5.23 6.33
CA GLN A 289 13.73 5.21 5.18
C GLN A 289 13.61 3.77 4.65
N LEU A 290 12.50 3.09 4.94
CA LEU A 290 12.32 1.67 4.61
C LEU A 290 12.42 1.39 3.11
N GLY A 291 11.89 2.27 2.29
CA GLY A 291 11.97 2.18 0.84
C GLY A 291 12.33 3.52 0.23
N THR A 292 13.37 3.56 -0.61
CA THR A 292 13.77 4.79 -1.31
C THR A 292 12.79 5.12 -2.43
N TYR A 293 12.82 6.36 -2.92
CA TYR A 293 12.00 6.77 -4.06
C TYR A 293 12.27 5.86 -5.29
N ASP A 294 13.53 5.52 -5.52
CA ASP A 294 13.97 4.73 -6.68
C ASP A 294 13.78 3.20 -6.52
N GLY A 295 13.21 2.77 -5.39
CA GLY A 295 12.80 1.38 -5.20
C GLY A 295 13.85 0.46 -4.57
N THR A 296 14.85 1.01 -3.86
CA THR A 296 15.66 0.22 -2.93
C THR A 296 14.87 -0.01 -1.66
N ILE A 297 14.54 -1.24 -1.30
CA ILE A 297 13.86 -1.58 -0.05
C ILE A 297 14.83 -2.25 0.93
N TYR A 298 14.72 -1.88 2.21
CA TYR A 298 15.59 -2.36 3.29
C TYR A 298 15.05 -3.67 3.87
N ASN A 299 15.97 -4.54 4.27
CA ASN A 299 15.65 -5.65 5.16
C ASN A 299 15.46 -5.12 6.58
N ALA A 300 14.22 -4.94 6.99
CA ALA A 300 13.88 -4.38 8.30
C ALA A 300 14.35 -5.28 9.46
N ARG A 301 14.34 -6.62 9.27
CA ARG A 301 14.88 -7.58 10.24
C ARG A 301 16.35 -7.29 10.51
N GLN A 302 17.17 -7.19 9.45
CA GLN A 302 18.60 -6.88 9.62
C GLN A 302 18.86 -5.53 10.29
N VAL A 303 18.07 -4.51 9.98
CA VAL A 303 18.19 -3.20 10.64
C VAL A 303 17.99 -3.35 12.15
N VAL A 304 16.92 -4.01 12.57
CA VAL A 304 16.64 -4.23 13.99
C VAL A 304 17.71 -5.09 14.65
N ASP A 305 18.16 -6.16 14.02
CA ASP A 305 19.19 -7.06 14.54
C ASP A 305 20.54 -6.34 14.74
N LYS A 306 20.91 -5.45 13.82
CA LYS A 306 22.21 -4.75 13.84
C LYS A 306 22.24 -3.56 14.80
N ILE A 307 21.19 -2.73 14.84
CA ILE A 307 21.19 -1.46 15.60
C ILE A 307 20.06 -1.32 16.61
N GLY A 308 19.11 -2.25 16.66
CA GLY A 308 17.95 -2.13 17.54
C GLY A 308 18.31 -2.04 19.03
N HIS A 309 19.32 -2.79 19.47
CA HIS A 309 19.79 -2.77 20.85
C HIS A 309 20.45 -1.45 21.28
N LEU A 310 20.81 -0.60 20.31
CA LEU A 310 21.37 0.74 20.56
C LEU A 310 20.29 1.83 20.62
N CYS A 311 19.04 1.52 20.29
CA CYS A 311 17.96 2.47 20.13
C CYS A 311 16.81 2.19 21.12
N ASP A 312 16.15 3.24 21.63
CA ASP A 312 14.90 3.08 22.35
C ASP A 312 13.76 2.78 21.36
N TYR A 313 13.74 3.47 20.23
CA TYR A 313 12.79 3.29 19.14
C TYR A 313 13.46 3.33 17.76
N ILE A 314 12.83 2.70 16.78
CA ILE A 314 13.10 2.91 15.37
C ILE A 314 11.82 3.39 14.68
N LEU A 315 11.91 4.50 13.96
CA LEU A 315 10.91 4.96 13.01
C LEU A 315 11.32 4.51 11.61
N PHE A 316 10.52 3.64 11.02
CA PHE A 316 10.61 3.33 9.59
C PHE A 316 9.69 4.28 8.82
N ASP A 317 10.29 5.19 8.05
CA ASP A 317 9.55 6.00 7.08
C ASP A 317 9.24 5.13 5.85
N SER A 318 8.01 4.64 5.80
CA SER A 318 7.49 3.77 4.76
C SER A 318 6.60 4.53 3.78
N ALA A 319 6.89 5.84 3.56
CA ALA A 319 6.07 6.67 2.70
C ALA A 319 6.01 6.20 1.24
N TRP A 320 7.01 5.44 0.77
CA TRP A 320 7.11 4.90 -0.60
C TRP A 320 6.86 3.39 -0.69
N VAL A 321 6.44 2.77 0.40
CA VAL A 321 6.09 1.37 0.54
C VAL A 321 4.88 1.28 1.48
N GLY A 322 4.73 0.23 2.30
CA GLY A 322 3.61 0.08 3.23
C GLY A 322 2.68 -1.07 2.84
N TYR A 323 2.96 -1.68 1.70
CA TYR A 323 2.28 -2.87 1.17
C TYR A 323 3.13 -4.14 1.28
N GLU A 324 4.39 -4.01 1.65
CA GLU A 324 5.36 -5.11 1.73
C GLU A 324 4.87 -6.27 2.60
N GLN A 325 4.15 -5.98 3.67
CA GLN A 325 3.60 -7.03 4.55
C GLN A 325 2.53 -7.91 3.89
N PHE A 326 1.91 -7.45 2.80
CA PHE A 326 0.91 -8.19 2.04
C PHE A 326 1.51 -9.03 0.91
N ILE A 327 2.83 -8.92 0.69
CA ILE A 327 3.61 -9.67 -0.29
C ILE A 327 4.49 -10.67 0.47
N PRO A 328 4.14 -11.98 0.49
CA PRO A 328 4.80 -12.96 1.38
C PRO A 328 6.32 -13.03 1.26
N MET A 329 6.88 -12.89 0.04
CA MET A 329 8.34 -12.90 -0.16
C MET A 329 9.05 -11.71 0.50
N MET A 330 8.35 -10.62 0.80
CA MET A 330 8.91 -9.40 1.41
C MET A 330 8.77 -9.37 2.95
N ARG A 331 8.46 -10.49 3.59
CA ARG A 331 8.20 -10.58 5.04
C ARG A 331 9.27 -9.88 5.89
N ASP A 332 10.55 -10.11 5.59
CA ASP A 332 11.67 -9.55 6.36
C ASP A 332 11.90 -8.05 6.06
N CYS A 333 11.29 -7.52 5.00
CA CYS A 333 11.27 -6.11 4.71
C CYS A 333 10.18 -5.36 5.51
N SER A 334 9.22 -6.06 6.14
CA SER A 334 8.15 -5.41 6.89
C SER A 334 8.46 -5.30 8.38
N PRO A 335 8.63 -4.06 8.91
CA PRO A 335 8.86 -3.87 10.35
C PRO A 335 7.66 -4.30 11.20
N LEU A 336 6.45 -4.28 10.65
CA LEU A 336 5.24 -4.66 11.38
C LEU A 336 5.06 -6.17 11.53
N LEU A 337 5.73 -6.98 10.71
CA LEU A 337 5.72 -8.44 10.81
C LEU A 337 6.84 -8.99 11.71
N LEU A 338 7.73 -8.13 12.22
CA LEU A 338 8.81 -8.55 13.11
C LEU A 338 8.26 -9.08 14.45
N GLU A 339 8.82 -10.17 14.90
CA GLU A 339 8.64 -10.66 16.27
C GLU A 339 9.67 -9.98 17.16
N LEU A 340 9.20 -9.27 18.20
CA LEU A 340 10.00 -8.38 19.02
C LEU A 340 9.93 -8.80 20.50
N GLY A 341 11.09 -8.78 21.16
CA GLY A 341 11.24 -9.07 22.59
C GLY A 341 11.47 -7.81 23.44
N PRO A 342 11.57 -7.95 24.78
CA PRO A 342 11.71 -6.80 25.69
C PRO A 342 12.99 -5.98 25.49
N GLU A 343 14.01 -6.53 24.86
CA GLU A 343 15.27 -5.84 24.57
C GLU A 343 15.26 -5.12 23.21
N ASP A 344 14.31 -5.47 22.33
CA ASP A 344 14.18 -4.84 21.04
C ASP A 344 13.63 -3.40 21.14
N PRO A 345 13.89 -2.53 20.17
CA PRO A 345 13.34 -1.17 20.15
C PRO A 345 11.83 -1.20 19.95
N GLY A 346 11.14 -0.17 20.43
CA GLY A 346 9.79 0.12 19.97
C GLY A 346 9.82 0.51 18.50
N ILE A 347 8.80 0.14 17.74
CA ILE A 347 8.71 0.42 16.31
C ILE A 347 7.59 1.43 16.03
N PHE A 348 7.92 2.47 15.28
CA PHE A 348 6.98 3.30 14.55
C PHE A 348 7.12 3.07 13.05
N VAL A 349 6.00 3.07 12.34
CA VAL A 349 5.97 3.04 10.88
C VAL A 349 5.04 4.15 10.40
N THR A 350 5.53 5.01 9.51
CA THR A 350 4.72 6.05 8.87
C THR A 350 4.53 5.73 7.39
N GLN A 351 3.28 5.73 6.92
CA GLN A 351 2.93 5.34 5.56
C GLN A 351 2.14 6.45 4.86
N SER A 352 2.49 6.75 3.60
CA SER A 352 1.65 7.54 2.70
C SER A 352 0.70 6.60 1.96
N VAL A 353 -0.51 6.44 2.47
CA VAL A 353 -1.51 5.55 1.87
C VAL A 353 -1.86 5.98 0.44
N HIS A 354 -1.86 7.29 0.19
CA HIS A 354 -2.18 7.86 -1.12
C HIS A 354 -1.15 7.57 -2.24
N LYS A 355 0.05 7.06 -1.94
CA LYS A 355 1.08 6.85 -2.97
C LYS A 355 0.88 5.55 -3.76
N GLN A 356 0.85 4.42 -3.08
CA GLN A 356 0.70 3.11 -3.73
C GLN A 356 -0.41 2.24 -3.13
N GLN A 357 -1.12 2.70 -2.11
CA GLN A 357 -2.30 2.07 -1.56
C GLN A 357 -3.57 2.86 -1.95
N ALA A 358 -4.76 2.36 -1.59
CA ALA A 358 -6.04 2.96 -2.00
C ALA A 358 -6.47 4.11 -1.08
N GLY A 359 -5.80 5.26 -1.14
CA GLY A 359 -6.14 6.44 -0.35
C GLY A 359 -6.19 7.72 -1.18
N PHE A 360 -7.04 8.66 -0.79
CA PHE A 360 -7.02 10.00 -1.37
C PHE A 360 -5.71 10.73 -1.06
N SER A 361 -5.29 11.67 -1.89
CA SER A 361 -4.12 12.53 -1.61
C SER A 361 -4.19 13.11 -0.20
N GLN A 362 -3.03 13.26 0.47
CA GLN A 362 -2.85 13.63 1.87
C GLN A 362 -3.14 12.53 2.91
N THR A 363 -3.69 11.38 2.53
CA THR A 363 -3.90 10.29 3.49
C THR A 363 -2.59 9.62 3.90
N SER A 364 -2.43 9.48 5.19
CA SER A 364 -1.28 8.84 5.83
C SER A 364 -1.71 8.12 7.10
N GLN A 365 -0.84 7.25 7.61
CA GLN A 365 -1.09 6.58 8.88
C GLN A 365 0.22 6.36 9.64
N ILE A 366 0.09 6.34 10.98
CA ILE A 366 1.17 5.99 11.91
C ILE A 366 0.80 4.66 12.54
N HIS A 367 1.66 3.68 12.40
CA HIS A 367 1.57 2.43 13.15
C HIS A 367 2.57 2.43 14.28
N LYS A 368 2.13 1.95 15.42
CA LYS A 368 2.94 1.80 16.63
C LYS A 368 2.95 0.33 17.04
N LYS A 369 4.13 -0.25 17.21
CA LYS A 369 4.35 -1.62 17.64
C LYS A 369 5.38 -1.62 18.76
N ASP A 370 4.94 -1.59 20.01
CA ASP A 370 5.77 -1.43 21.18
C ASP A 370 5.19 -2.06 22.47
N SER A 371 4.22 -2.94 22.33
CA SER A 371 3.63 -3.66 23.48
C SER A 371 4.66 -4.47 24.26
N HIS A 372 5.72 -4.96 23.59
CA HIS A 372 6.83 -5.72 24.16
C HIS A 372 7.70 -4.92 25.13
N ILE A 373 7.68 -3.59 25.06
CA ILE A 373 8.40 -2.69 25.97
C ILE A 373 7.49 -1.91 26.91
N LYS A 374 6.19 -2.25 26.93
CA LYS A 374 5.24 -1.59 27.81
C LYS A 374 5.63 -1.75 29.29
N GLY A 375 5.68 -0.64 30.02
CA GLY A 375 6.10 -0.59 31.41
C GLY A 375 7.60 -0.31 31.62
N GLN A 376 8.39 -0.23 30.55
CA GLN A 376 9.77 0.28 30.62
C GLN A 376 9.79 1.80 30.54
N ASP A 377 10.82 2.43 31.10
CA ASP A 377 10.96 3.91 31.13
C ASP A 377 11.02 4.54 29.73
N ARG A 378 11.52 3.77 28.75
CA ARG A 378 11.60 4.21 27.34
C ARG A 378 10.25 4.18 26.60
N TYR A 379 9.22 3.53 27.15
CA TYR A 379 7.90 3.40 26.51
C TYR A 379 7.21 4.75 26.31
N ILE A 380 6.72 5.00 25.11
CA ILE A 380 5.97 6.23 24.77
C ILE A 380 4.45 5.92 24.90
N PRO A 381 3.76 6.44 25.94
CA PRO A 381 2.34 6.18 26.12
C PRO A 381 1.49 6.90 25.06
N HIS A 382 0.27 6.38 24.83
CA HIS A 382 -0.69 6.98 23.91
C HIS A 382 -0.90 8.48 24.12
N LYS A 383 -1.01 8.92 25.38
CA LYS A 383 -1.24 10.32 25.72
C LYS A 383 -0.16 11.25 25.16
N VAL A 384 1.12 10.83 25.20
CA VAL A 384 2.24 11.61 24.65
C VAL A 384 2.15 11.70 23.14
N LEU A 385 1.90 10.54 22.47
CA LEU A 385 1.75 10.53 21.01
C LEU A 385 0.53 11.33 20.55
N ASN A 386 -0.59 11.25 21.28
CA ASN A 386 -1.80 12.00 20.95
C ASN A 386 -1.64 13.52 21.15
N ASN A 387 -0.89 13.95 22.16
CA ASN A 387 -0.56 15.37 22.31
C ASN A 387 0.23 15.88 21.08
N ALA A 388 1.22 15.13 20.63
CA ALA A 388 1.94 15.48 19.41
C ALA A 388 1.05 15.41 18.16
N PHE A 389 0.13 14.45 18.09
CA PHE A 389 -0.86 14.36 17.02
C PHE A 389 -1.74 15.64 16.95
N MET A 390 -2.28 16.08 18.08
CA MET A 390 -3.11 17.29 18.15
C MET A 390 -2.35 18.57 17.75
N MET A 391 -1.03 18.62 17.93
CA MET A 391 -0.21 19.77 17.47
C MET A 391 -0.16 19.89 15.94
N HIS A 392 -0.39 18.79 15.22
CA HIS A 392 -0.24 18.71 13.76
C HIS A 392 -1.56 18.39 13.03
N ALA A 393 -2.65 18.16 13.74
CA ALA A 393 -3.95 17.84 13.18
C ALA A 393 -4.84 19.10 13.09
N SER A 394 -5.69 19.15 12.06
CA SER A 394 -6.78 20.13 11.99
C SER A 394 -7.89 19.74 12.96
N THR A 395 -8.52 20.74 13.58
CA THR A 395 -9.76 20.57 14.36
C THR A 395 -11.00 20.30 13.49
N SER A 396 -10.87 20.50 12.16
CA SER A 396 -11.94 20.28 11.17
C SER A 396 -11.45 19.32 10.10
N PRO A 397 -11.34 18.02 10.40
CA PRO A 397 -10.83 17.03 9.47
C PRO A 397 -11.80 16.78 8.33
N PHE A 398 -11.30 16.57 7.10
CA PHE A 398 -12.10 16.20 5.96
C PHE A 398 -12.44 14.70 6.01
N TYR A 399 -13.68 14.38 6.34
CA TYR A 399 -14.13 12.99 6.57
C TYR A 399 -13.95 12.04 5.40
N PRO A 400 -14.12 12.45 4.12
CA PRO A 400 -13.83 11.58 2.99
C PRO A 400 -12.38 11.04 2.96
N LEU A 401 -11.39 11.84 3.41
CA LEU A 401 -10.00 11.35 3.54
C LEU A 401 -9.90 10.24 4.59
N PHE A 402 -10.53 10.46 5.77
CA PHE A 402 -10.52 9.45 6.84
C PHE A 402 -11.23 8.16 6.38
N ALA A 403 -12.36 8.29 5.69
CA ALA A 403 -13.09 7.15 5.13
C ALA A 403 -12.24 6.36 4.13
N SER A 404 -11.44 7.03 3.29
CA SER A 404 -10.56 6.33 2.34
C SER A 404 -9.47 5.50 3.04
N LEU A 405 -8.96 5.94 4.19
CA LEU A 405 -8.02 5.17 5.02
C LEU A 405 -8.68 3.91 5.60
N ASP A 406 -9.91 4.04 6.07
CA ASP A 406 -10.69 2.94 6.61
C ASP A 406 -11.01 1.89 5.54
N VAL A 407 -11.45 2.34 4.36
CA VAL A 407 -11.70 1.48 3.18
C VAL A 407 -10.40 0.79 2.73
N ASN A 408 -9.28 1.54 2.65
CA ASN A 408 -7.99 0.94 2.31
C ASN A 408 -7.62 -0.19 3.28
N ALA A 409 -7.75 0.03 4.58
CA ALA A 409 -7.46 -1.00 5.58
C ALA A 409 -8.36 -2.24 5.37
N LYS A 410 -9.65 -2.04 5.08
CA LYS A 410 -10.58 -3.13 4.77
C LYS A 410 -10.18 -3.91 3.52
N MET A 411 -9.75 -3.23 2.46
CA MET A 411 -9.28 -3.87 1.22
C MET A 411 -8.02 -4.72 1.42
N GLN A 412 -7.19 -4.39 2.40
CA GLN A 412 -5.97 -5.14 2.74
C GLN A 412 -6.24 -6.35 3.66
N GLU A 413 -7.47 -6.52 4.16
CA GLU A 413 -7.79 -7.56 5.13
C GLU A 413 -7.77 -8.96 4.49
N GLY A 414 -7.12 -9.90 5.18
CA GLY A 414 -7.20 -11.32 4.87
C GLY A 414 -6.52 -11.75 3.56
N GLU A 415 -7.02 -12.83 2.97
CA GLU A 415 -6.47 -13.40 1.74
C GLU A 415 -6.75 -12.52 0.51
N ALA A 416 -7.91 -11.86 0.47
CA ALA A 416 -8.28 -10.96 -0.62
C ALA A 416 -7.27 -9.81 -0.77
N GLY A 417 -6.83 -9.19 0.34
CA GLY A 417 -5.80 -8.16 0.32
C GLY A 417 -4.45 -8.68 -0.17
N ARG A 418 -4.01 -9.85 0.30
CA ARG A 418 -2.76 -10.48 -0.18
C ARG A 418 -2.81 -10.79 -1.67
N ARG A 419 -3.96 -11.25 -2.16
CA ARG A 419 -4.16 -11.57 -3.57
C ARG A 419 -4.03 -10.34 -4.47
N LEU A 420 -4.58 -9.19 -4.08
CA LEU A 420 -4.43 -7.94 -4.84
C LEU A 420 -2.95 -7.65 -5.13
N TRP A 421 -2.09 -7.79 -4.14
CA TRP A 421 -0.65 -7.55 -4.29
C TRP A 421 0.07 -8.67 -5.03
N ALA A 422 -0.31 -9.92 -4.83
CA ALA A 422 0.25 -11.06 -5.58
C ALA A 422 -0.03 -10.93 -7.08
N ASP A 423 -1.25 -10.58 -7.46
CA ASP A 423 -1.64 -10.36 -8.85
C ASP A 423 -0.93 -9.12 -9.44
N CYS A 424 -0.75 -8.05 -8.66
CA CYS A 424 0.04 -6.89 -9.04
C CYS A 424 1.50 -7.28 -9.35
N VAL A 425 2.17 -8.01 -8.45
CA VAL A 425 3.56 -8.44 -8.66
C VAL A 425 3.71 -9.29 -9.91
N LYS A 426 2.79 -10.25 -10.15
CA LYS A 426 2.80 -11.07 -11.38
C LYS A 426 2.65 -10.22 -12.64
N THR A 427 1.69 -9.30 -12.65
CA THR A 427 1.47 -8.38 -13.77
C THR A 427 2.73 -7.57 -14.09
N VAL A 428 3.43 -7.10 -13.05
CA VAL A 428 4.65 -6.31 -13.23
C VAL A 428 5.85 -7.20 -13.66
N VAL A 429 5.92 -8.44 -13.20
CA VAL A 429 6.93 -9.41 -13.66
C VAL A 429 6.72 -9.72 -15.15
N ASP A 430 5.49 -9.97 -15.59
CA ASP A 430 5.17 -10.22 -16.99
C ASP A 430 5.51 -9.00 -17.87
N ALA A 431 5.23 -7.79 -17.41
CA ALA A 431 5.61 -6.57 -18.11
C ALA A 431 7.13 -6.40 -18.24
N ARG A 432 7.92 -6.75 -17.19
CA ARG A 432 9.38 -6.75 -17.27
C ARG A 432 9.90 -7.75 -18.30
N LYS A 433 9.30 -8.95 -18.37
CA LYS A 433 9.64 -9.95 -19.38
C LYS A 433 9.34 -9.46 -20.79
N LEU A 434 8.13 -8.93 -20.99
CA LEU A 434 7.71 -8.39 -22.28
C LEU A 434 8.65 -7.26 -22.73
N LEU A 435 9.05 -6.37 -21.83
CA LEU A 435 10.02 -5.32 -22.13
C LEU A 435 11.39 -5.89 -22.54
N LEU A 436 11.89 -6.90 -21.82
CA LEU A 436 13.16 -7.58 -22.13
C LEU A 436 13.11 -8.37 -23.44
N GLU A 437 11.94 -8.69 -23.96
CA GLU A 437 11.74 -9.38 -25.24
C GLU A 437 11.61 -8.41 -26.42
N THR A 438 11.04 -7.22 -26.16
CA THR A 438 10.65 -6.26 -27.21
C THR A 438 11.58 -5.07 -27.32
N CYS A 439 12.32 -4.71 -26.26
CA CYS A 439 13.15 -3.51 -26.19
C CYS A 439 14.64 -3.86 -26.07
N HIS A 440 15.48 -3.11 -26.81
CA HIS A 440 16.92 -3.31 -26.84
C HIS A 440 17.71 -2.28 -26.02
N TYR A 441 17.23 -1.04 -25.96
CA TYR A 441 17.93 0.08 -25.32
C TYR A 441 17.40 0.37 -23.92
N ILE A 442 16.10 0.31 -23.72
CA ILE A 442 15.46 0.61 -22.43
C ILE A 442 15.30 -0.70 -21.66
N LYS A 443 15.88 -0.76 -20.47
CA LYS A 443 15.97 -1.99 -19.66
C LYS A 443 15.31 -1.81 -18.29
N PRO A 444 14.66 -2.85 -17.75
CA PRO A 444 14.25 -2.83 -16.36
C PRO A 444 15.47 -2.94 -15.44
N PHE A 445 15.47 -2.17 -14.35
CA PHE A 445 16.55 -2.19 -13.36
C PHE A 445 16.38 -3.37 -12.40
N ILE A 446 16.84 -4.53 -12.83
CA ILE A 446 16.81 -5.82 -12.13
C ILE A 446 18.06 -6.63 -12.48
N PRO A 447 18.42 -7.68 -11.72
CA PRO A 447 19.49 -8.59 -12.11
C PRO A 447 19.22 -9.20 -13.49
N SER A 448 20.20 -9.21 -14.37
CA SER A 448 20.09 -9.90 -15.68
C SER A 448 20.06 -11.42 -15.52
N LYS A 449 20.80 -11.94 -14.53
CA LYS A 449 20.89 -13.37 -14.21
C LYS A 449 20.68 -13.64 -12.73
N VAL A 450 19.98 -14.72 -12.43
CA VAL A 450 19.79 -15.25 -11.08
C VAL A 450 20.09 -16.74 -11.10
N ARG A 451 20.84 -17.26 -10.13
CA ARG A 451 21.21 -18.67 -10.04
C ARG A 451 21.82 -19.23 -11.35
N GLY A 452 22.55 -18.38 -12.09
CA GLY A 452 23.24 -18.76 -13.32
C GLY A 452 22.41 -18.76 -14.60
N SER A 453 21.11 -18.49 -14.54
CA SER A 453 20.21 -18.41 -15.70
C SER A 453 19.66 -16.99 -15.87
N ASP A 454 19.26 -16.65 -17.09
CA ASP A 454 18.65 -15.35 -17.38
C ASP A 454 17.37 -15.14 -16.56
N TRP A 455 17.21 -13.96 -15.97
CA TRP A 455 16.07 -13.61 -15.13
C TRP A 455 14.74 -13.89 -15.83
N LYS A 456 14.59 -13.49 -17.09
CA LYS A 456 13.35 -13.68 -17.87
C LYS A 456 13.01 -15.13 -18.19
N SER A 457 13.97 -16.06 -18.09
CA SER A 457 13.75 -17.49 -18.41
C SER A 457 12.95 -18.25 -17.34
N TYR A 458 12.88 -17.71 -16.13
CA TYR A 458 12.14 -18.34 -15.03
C TYR A 458 10.62 -18.14 -15.16
N PRO A 459 9.78 -19.08 -14.67
CA PRO A 459 8.33 -18.87 -14.60
C PRO A 459 7.96 -17.63 -13.80
N THR A 460 6.93 -16.89 -14.23
CA THR A 460 6.44 -15.69 -13.56
C THR A 460 6.06 -15.97 -12.10
N ASP A 461 5.37 -17.07 -11.84
CA ASP A 461 4.97 -17.46 -10.47
C ASP A 461 6.17 -17.69 -9.54
N LEU A 462 7.27 -18.22 -10.06
CA LEU A 462 8.49 -18.40 -9.27
C LEU A 462 9.14 -17.06 -8.93
N ILE A 463 9.28 -16.18 -9.92
CA ILE A 463 9.84 -14.83 -9.71
C ILE A 463 8.99 -14.04 -8.69
N ALA A 464 7.66 -14.12 -8.82
CA ALA A 464 6.73 -13.37 -7.98
C ALA A 464 6.65 -13.86 -6.52
N GLN A 465 7.29 -14.99 -6.19
CA GLN A 465 7.27 -15.59 -4.86
C GLN A 465 8.64 -15.65 -4.18
N ASP A 466 9.71 -15.23 -4.87
CA ASP A 466 11.07 -15.39 -4.38
C ASP A 466 11.84 -14.08 -4.50
N LEU A 467 12.16 -13.48 -3.35
CA LEU A 467 12.84 -12.18 -3.27
C LEU A 467 14.29 -12.22 -3.81
N GLU A 468 14.88 -13.41 -3.98
CA GLU A 468 16.21 -13.59 -4.56
C GLU A 468 16.30 -13.01 -6.00
N PHE A 469 15.17 -12.97 -6.73
CA PHE A 469 15.09 -12.36 -8.06
C PHE A 469 15.18 -10.82 -8.06
N PHE A 470 15.16 -10.22 -6.89
CA PHE A 470 15.17 -8.76 -6.68
C PHE A 470 16.34 -8.30 -5.81
N LYS A 471 17.26 -9.19 -5.47
CA LYS A 471 18.32 -8.93 -4.50
C LYS A 471 19.46 -8.11 -5.07
N PHE A 472 19.91 -7.12 -4.34
CA PHE A 472 21.18 -6.45 -4.57
C PHE A 472 22.32 -7.29 -4.00
N VAL A 473 22.91 -8.15 -4.82
CA VAL A 473 24.05 -8.97 -4.39
C VAL A 473 25.30 -8.10 -4.36
N PRO A 474 26.03 -8.03 -3.22
CA PRO A 474 27.22 -7.18 -3.09
C PRO A 474 28.23 -7.40 -4.20
N GLY A 475 28.79 -6.32 -4.77
CA GLY A 475 29.82 -6.36 -5.81
C GLY A 475 29.32 -6.64 -7.22
N GLN A 476 28.04 -6.92 -7.42
CA GLN A 476 27.49 -7.06 -8.78
C GLN A 476 27.43 -5.71 -9.50
N LYS A 477 27.86 -5.71 -10.77
CA LYS A 477 27.98 -4.48 -11.57
C LYS A 477 26.67 -3.94 -12.09
N TRP A 478 25.66 -4.77 -12.31
CA TRP A 478 24.37 -4.32 -12.85
C TRP A 478 23.70 -3.23 -12.00
N HIS A 479 23.89 -3.23 -10.67
CA HIS A 479 23.37 -2.18 -9.80
C HIS A 479 24.44 -1.14 -9.41
N SER A 480 25.70 -1.49 -9.46
CA SER A 480 26.86 -0.61 -9.15
C SER A 480 26.75 0.17 -7.82
N PHE A 481 25.98 -0.32 -6.86
CA PHE A 481 26.01 0.18 -5.49
C PHE A 481 27.19 -0.45 -4.75
N GLU A 482 27.95 0.38 -4.05
CA GLU A 482 29.02 -0.03 -3.16
C GLU A 482 28.57 0.04 -1.70
N GLY A 483 29.27 -0.69 -0.83
CA GLY A 483 29.03 -0.65 0.63
C GLY A 483 27.79 -1.40 1.10
N TYR A 484 27.23 -2.31 0.28
CA TYR A 484 26.12 -3.16 0.67
C TYR A 484 26.58 -4.48 1.28
N GLY A 485 25.91 -4.93 2.33
CA GLY A 485 26.04 -6.26 2.91
C GLY A 485 25.09 -7.29 2.27
N GLU A 486 25.32 -8.56 2.61
CA GLU A 486 24.45 -9.65 2.15
C GLU A 486 23.02 -9.53 2.68
N ASN A 487 22.04 -9.73 1.80
CA ASN A 487 20.59 -9.66 2.10
C ASN A 487 20.12 -8.35 2.73
N GLN A 488 20.86 -7.27 2.52
CA GLN A 488 20.59 -5.98 3.15
C GLN A 488 19.51 -5.21 2.39
N TYR A 489 19.54 -5.26 1.04
CA TYR A 489 18.63 -4.51 0.18
C TYR A 489 18.12 -5.33 -0.99
N PHE A 490 16.92 -4.92 -1.46
CA PHE A 490 16.26 -5.53 -2.61
C PHE A 490 15.66 -4.44 -3.52
N VAL A 491 15.47 -4.76 -4.78
CA VAL A 491 14.62 -3.98 -5.67
C VAL A 491 13.17 -4.19 -5.26
N ASP A 492 12.42 -3.12 -5.07
CA ASP A 492 10.99 -3.19 -4.80
C ASP A 492 10.25 -3.74 -6.04
N PRO A 493 9.57 -4.90 -5.94
CA PRO A 493 8.88 -5.51 -7.07
C PRO A 493 7.80 -4.61 -7.69
N CYS A 494 7.18 -3.74 -6.90
CA CYS A 494 6.13 -2.82 -7.31
C CYS A 494 6.64 -1.45 -7.78
N LYS A 495 7.96 -1.29 -7.94
CA LYS A 495 8.59 -0.14 -8.59
C LYS A 495 9.11 -0.54 -9.96
N PHE A 496 8.45 -0.09 -11.02
CA PHE A 496 8.86 -0.38 -12.39
C PHE A 496 9.86 0.69 -12.84
N MET A 497 11.11 0.52 -12.39
CA MET A 497 12.23 1.38 -12.73
C MET A 497 12.88 0.89 -14.03
N LEU A 498 13.05 1.79 -14.98
CA LEU A 498 13.71 1.53 -16.26
C LEU A 498 14.93 2.44 -16.40
N THR A 499 15.99 1.91 -17.02
CA THR A 499 17.17 2.68 -17.44
C THR A 499 17.06 3.04 -18.91
N THR A 500 17.52 4.24 -19.27
CA THR A 500 17.65 4.68 -20.67
C THR A 500 19.10 4.54 -21.13
N PRO A 501 19.38 4.50 -22.46
CA PRO A 501 20.75 4.44 -23.00
C PRO A 501 21.66 5.52 -22.45
N GLY A 502 22.93 5.21 -22.27
CA GLY A 502 23.97 6.11 -21.76
C GLY A 502 24.83 5.48 -20.66
N ILE A 503 24.37 4.40 -20.06
CA ILE A 503 25.11 3.59 -19.11
C ILE A 503 24.82 2.12 -19.42
N ASP A 504 25.88 1.33 -19.63
CA ASP A 504 25.76 -0.11 -19.76
C ASP A 504 25.29 -0.72 -18.43
N VAL A 505 24.13 -1.37 -18.45
CA VAL A 505 23.52 -1.97 -17.26
C VAL A 505 24.28 -3.19 -16.73
N GLU A 506 25.15 -3.82 -17.51
CA GLU A 506 25.94 -4.98 -17.08
C GLU A 506 27.24 -4.55 -16.38
N THR A 507 27.85 -3.45 -16.85
CA THR A 507 29.13 -2.97 -16.34
C THR A 507 29.05 -1.74 -15.45
N GLY A 508 27.98 -0.96 -15.54
CA GLY A 508 27.82 0.33 -14.87
C GLY A 508 28.68 1.45 -15.46
N GLU A 509 29.27 1.24 -16.66
CA GLU A 509 30.12 2.22 -17.32
C GLU A 509 29.35 3.12 -18.29
N TYR A 510 29.82 4.36 -18.47
CA TYR A 510 29.19 5.29 -19.41
C TYR A 510 29.48 4.87 -20.86
N GLU A 511 28.47 4.97 -21.70
CA GLU A 511 28.49 4.70 -23.12
C GLU A 511 28.70 5.98 -23.94
N ASN A 512 29.12 5.83 -25.21
CA ASN A 512 29.27 6.97 -26.12
C ASN A 512 27.92 7.49 -26.67
N PHE A 513 26.88 6.67 -26.64
CA PHE A 513 25.50 7.02 -27.02
C PHE A 513 24.63 7.04 -25.78
N GLY A 514 23.79 8.06 -25.68
CA GLY A 514 22.85 8.17 -24.56
C GLY A 514 21.60 8.94 -24.91
N VAL A 515 20.49 8.59 -24.26
CA VAL A 515 19.21 9.25 -24.40
C VAL A 515 18.72 9.66 -22.99
N PRO A 516 18.70 10.96 -22.68
CA PRO A 516 18.14 11.43 -21.40
C PRO A 516 16.71 10.95 -21.22
N ALA A 517 16.42 10.37 -20.06
CA ALA A 517 15.08 9.85 -19.77
C ALA A 517 13.96 10.92 -19.81
N THR A 518 14.33 12.20 -19.73
CA THR A 518 13.38 13.31 -19.94
C THR A 518 12.77 13.29 -21.34
N ILE A 519 13.53 12.88 -22.37
CA ILE A 519 13.02 12.78 -23.74
C ILE A 519 11.97 11.67 -23.80
N LEU A 520 12.27 10.48 -23.28
CA LEU A 520 11.31 9.39 -23.17
C LEU A 520 10.06 9.82 -22.36
N ALA A 521 10.25 10.51 -21.23
CA ALA A 521 9.16 10.96 -20.38
C ALA A 521 8.23 11.95 -21.10
N ASN A 522 8.77 12.87 -21.92
CA ASN A 522 7.97 13.79 -22.71
C ASN A 522 7.21 13.05 -23.81
N TYR A 523 7.88 12.17 -24.55
CA TYR A 523 7.22 11.33 -25.54
C TYR A 523 6.05 10.53 -24.94
N LEU A 524 6.24 9.92 -23.76
CA LEU A 524 5.19 9.17 -23.09
C LEU A 524 4.02 10.06 -22.65
N ARG A 525 4.29 11.29 -22.16
CA ARG A 525 3.24 12.26 -21.81
C ARG A 525 2.42 12.67 -23.02
N ASP A 526 3.06 12.91 -24.17
CA ASP A 526 2.39 13.24 -25.43
C ASP A 526 1.52 12.07 -25.93
N ASN A 527 1.85 10.84 -25.53
CA ASN A 527 1.06 9.63 -25.80
C ASN A 527 0.14 9.22 -24.62
N GLY A 528 -0.15 10.13 -23.69
CA GLY A 528 -1.13 9.92 -22.62
C GLY A 528 -0.64 9.10 -21.44
N ILE A 529 0.68 8.84 -21.32
CA ILE A 529 1.29 8.09 -20.23
C ILE A 529 2.08 9.03 -19.32
N ILE A 530 1.73 9.07 -18.04
CA ILE A 530 2.38 9.94 -17.05
C ILE A 530 3.27 9.08 -16.15
N PRO A 531 4.61 9.17 -16.25
CA PRO A 531 5.51 8.51 -15.31
C PRO A 531 5.51 9.22 -13.95
N GLU A 532 5.89 8.52 -12.90
CA GLU A 532 6.04 9.11 -11.57
C GLU A 532 7.25 10.04 -11.50
N LYS A 533 8.38 9.62 -12.04
CA LYS A 533 9.65 10.34 -11.97
C LYS A 533 10.50 10.02 -13.20
N ASN A 534 11.29 10.99 -13.62
CA ASN A 534 12.42 10.75 -14.51
C ASN A 534 13.66 11.51 -14.01
N ASP A 535 14.81 10.89 -14.14
CA ASP A 535 16.14 11.47 -13.97
C ASP A 535 16.90 11.46 -15.32
N LEU A 536 18.23 11.67 -15.29
CA LEU A 536 18.99 11.66 -16.54
C LEU A 536 18.94 10.30 -17.25
N ASN A 537 19.17 9.22 -16.51
CA ASN A 537 19.33 7.87 -17.06
C ASN A 537 18.23 6.89 -16.64
N SER A 538 17.14 7.38 -16.09
CA SER A 538 16.08 6.52 -15.55
C SER A 538 14.70 7.14 -15.56
N ILE A 539 13.69 6.26 -15.64
CA ILE A 539 12.29 6.59 -15.53
C ILE A 539 11.57 5.59 -14.63
N LEU A 540 10.71 6.08 -13.74
CA LEU A 540 9.99 5.29 -12.75
C LEU A 540 8.50 5.33 -13.00
N PHE A 541 7.87 4.15 -12.90
CA PHE A 541 6.42 3.98 -12.82
C PHE A 541 6.06 3.27 -11.52
N LEU A 542 5.05 3.77 -10.82
CA LEU A 542 4.50 3.14 -9.62
C LEU A 542 3.47 2.09 -10.03
N MET A 543 3.64 0.88 -9.51
CA MET A 543 2.73 -0.23 -9.76
C MET A 543 1.88 -0.50 -8.55
N THR A 544 0.59 -0.65 -8.78
CA THR A 544 -0.43 -0.87 -7.75
C THR A 544 -1.40 -1.95 -8.22
N PRO A 545 -2.28 -2.47 -7.38
CA PRO A 545 -3.34 -3.37 -7.81
C PRO A 545 -4.33 -2.79 -8.86
N ALA A 546 -4.17 -1.53 -9.25
CA ALA A 546 -4.94 -0.90 -10.33
C ALA A 546 -4.40 -1.22 -11.74
N GLU A 547 -3.19 -1.75 -11.84
CA GLU A 547 -2.59 -2.15 -13.10
C GLU A 547 -3.18 -3.48 -13.59
N ASN A 548 -3.51 -3.52 -14.88
CA ASN A 548 -3.92 -4.73 -15.58
C ASN A 548 -3.01 -4.99 -16.78
N LYS A 549 -3.17 -6.16 -17.40
CA LYS A 549 -2.37 -6.56 -18.55
C LYS A 549 -2.46 -5.55 -19.70
N GLU A 550 -3.66 -5.05 -20.03
CA GLU A 550 -3.87 -4.11 -21.15
C GLU A 550 -3.11 -2.81 -20.94
N LYS A 551 -3.15 -2.25 -19.74
CA LYS A 551 -2.43 -1.02 -19.37
C LYS A 551 -0.91 -1.22 -19.46
N MET A 552 -0.41 -2.38 -19.02
CA MET A 552 1.02 -2.70 -19.09
C MET A 552 1.48 -2.97 -20.51
N ASP A 553 0.71 -3.71 -21.30
CA ASP A 553 0.99 -3.94 -22.73
C ASP A 553 1.02 -2.61 -23.51
N HIS A 554 0.12 -1.67 -23.18
CA HIS A 554 0.11 -0.34 -23.77
C HIS A 554 1.41 0.43 -23.42
N LEU A 555 1.82 0.44 -22.15
CA LEU A 555 3.08 1.08 -21.72
C LEU A 555 4.29 0.51 -22.49
N VAL A 556 4.44 -0.83 -22.49
CA VAL A 556 5.56 -1.48 -23.17
C VAL A 556 5.55 -1.23 -24.68
N SER A 557 4.36 -1.23 -25.32
CA SER A 557 4.23 -0.94 -26.75
C SER A 557 4.67 0.47 -27.10
N GLN A 558 4.37 1.48 -26.25
CA GLN A 558 4.83 2.85 -26.45
C GLN A 558 6.35 2.98 -26.28
N ILE A 559 6.93 2.27 -25.32
CA ILE A 559 8.39 2.24 -25.15
C ILE A 559 9.06 1.58 -26.38
N ALA A 560 8.55 0.45 -26.85
CA ALA A 560 9.06 -0.21 -28.06
C ALA A 560 8.93 0.66 -29.31
N ARG A 561 7.85 1.46 -29.41
CA ARG A 561 7.69 2.44 -30.50
C ARG A 561 8.69 3.57 -30.38
N PHE A 562 9.01 4.02 -29.18
CA PHE A 562 10.05 5.02 -28.95
C PHE A 562 11.42 4.50 -29.42
N GLU A 563 11.77 3.25 -29.13
CA GLU A 563 13.03 2.65 -29.58
C GLU A 563 13.17 2.62 -31.11
N LYS A 564 12.08 2.45 -31.87
CA LYS A 564 12.13 2.56 -33.33
C LYS A 564 12.58 3.92 -33.83
N TYR A 565 12.22 5.00 -33.11
CA TYR A 565 12.72 6.34 -33.45
C TYR A 565 14.23 6.45 -33.19
N LEU A 566 14.77 5.71 -32.20
CA LEU A 566 16.21 5.66 -31.96
C LEU A 566 16.92 4.88 -33.07
N ASP A 567 16.35 3.74 -33.52
CA ASP A 567 16.88 2.95 -34.64
C ASP A 567 16.87 3.73 -35.97
N ASP A 568 15.84 4.52 -36.18
CA ASP A 568 15.66 5.33 -37.40
C ASP A 568 16.44 6.66 -37.36
N ASP A 569 17.20 6.94 -36.28
CA ASP A 569 17.89 8.21 -36.02
C ASP A 569 16.98 9.44 -36.24
N ALA A 570 15.74 9.32 -35.76
CA ALA A 570 14.72 10.33 -35.98
C ALA A 570 15.04 11.65 -35.25
N PRO A 571 14.80 12.82 -35.87
CA PRO A 571 15.01 14.10 -35.20
C PRO A 571 14.08 14.28 -34.00
N LEU A 572 14.52 15.06 -33.01
CA LEU A 572 13.79 15.37 -31.78
C LEU A 572 12.70 16.47 -31.97
N GLU A 573 12.13 16.61 -33.14
CA GLU A 573 11.12 17.63 -33.43
C GLU A 573 9.73 17.25 -32.96
#